data_79d67254e3eb87cc29491aabd8c4c068
#
_entry.id   79d67254e3eb87cc29491aabd8c4c068
#
_cell.length_a   1.000
_cell.length_b   1.000
_cell.length_c   1.000
_cell.angle_alpha   90.00
_cell.angle_beta   90.00
_cell.angle_gamma   90.00
#
_symmetry.space_group_name_H-M   'P 1'
#
loop_
_entity.id
_entity.type
_entity.pdbx_description
1 polymer ?
#
loop_
_entity_poly.entity_id
_entity_poly.type
_entity_poly.pdbx_seq_one_letter_code
_entity_poly.pdbx_strand_id
1 'polypeptide(L)'
;VVEGLRKKLRNIAGIAVYMRPIQNLQLGGRQSKSRYQYTLQSVSADALNEWASKLQDKLRADTIFRDVTSDSQNRGLQATLAVDRDKAALLGVQMADMRSALYSAFGERQVSTIYGAANSFQVLMEAAAADRQFEDAFGKIHLRSKAGTLVPLSAFATVQRTLGPTAVNHQGQLQAITLSFNLAPEVALGEATQRIDTFTKALNLPATIITSYGGDAAVFQDSQGGQAILIIV
;
A
#
# COMPACT_ATOMS: atom_id res chain seq x y z
N VAL A 1 -7.96 -5.78 -31.48
CA VAL A 1 -8.76 -6.69 -30.60
C VAL A 1 -9.00 -6.00 -29.24
N VAL A 2 -7.97 -5.56 -28.52
CA VAL A 2 -8.07 -4.98 -27.16
C VAL A 2 -9.02 -3.76 -27.12
N GLU A 3 -8.88 -2.82 -28.05
CA GLU A 3 -9.75 -1.62 -28.11
C GLU A 3 -11.22 -1.95 -28.35
N GLY A 4 -11.52 -2.95 -29.16
CA GLY A 4 -12.89 -3.41 -29.40
C GLY A 4 -13.53 -4.04 -28.16
N LEU A 5 -12.75 -4.82 -27.40
CA LEU A 5 -13.19 -5.40 -26.14
C LEU A 5 -13.39 -4.33 -25.06
N ARG A 6 -12.48 -3.36 -24.98
CA ARG A 6 -12.57 -2.23 -24.04
C ARG A 6 -13.89 -1.46 -24.17
N LYS A 7 -14.30 -1.14 -25.42
CA LYS A 7 -15.59 -0.49 -25.68
C LYS A 7 -16.78 -1.30 -25.20
N LYS A 8 -16.75 -2.62 -25.39
CA LYS A 8 -17.85 -3.51 -24.99
C LYS A 8 -17.94 -3.70 -23.48
N LEU A 9 -16.81 -3.72 -22.78
CA LEU A 9 -16.76 -4.03 -21.35
C LEU A 9 -16.86 -2.77 -20.45
N ARG A 10 -16.68 -1.56 -21.03
CA ARG A 10 -16.72 -0.30 -20.28
C ARG A 10 -18.08 -0.02 -19.62
N ASN A 11 -19.17 -0.56 -20.15
CA ASN A 11 -20.53 -0.27 -19.69
C ASN A 11 -21.07 -1.30 -18.69
N ILE A 12 -20.23 -2.23 -18.20
CA ILE A 12 -20.67 -3.21 -17.20
C ILE A 12 -20.53 -2.56 -15.83
N ALA A 13 -21.67 -2.32 -15.17
CA ALA A 13 -21.70 -1.73 -13.84
C ALA A 13 -21.02 -2.65 -12.79
N GLY A 14 -20.26 -2.08 -11.86
CA GLY A 14 -19.64 -2.80 -10.76
C GLY A 14 -18.33 -3.50 -11.09
N ILE A 15 -17.83 -3.44 -12.34
CA ILE A 15 -16.58 -4.06 -12.76
C ILE A 15 -15.67 -3.03 -13.42
N ALA A 16 -14.41 -2.95 -12.97
CA ALA A 16 -13.34 -2.22 -13.66
C ALA A 16 -12.42 -3.22 -14.36
N VAL A 17 -12.40 -3.18 -15.70
CA VAL A 17 -11.61 -4.10 -16.52
C VAL A 17 -10.37 -3.41 -17.05
N TYR A 18 -9.21 -3.94 -16.69
CA TYR A 18 -7.90 -3.50 -17.19
C TYR A 18 -7.36 -4.55 -18.17
N MET A 19 -7.03 -4.13 -19.38
CA MET A 19 -6.54 -5.03 -20.40
C MET A 19 -5.15 -4.62 -20.85
N ARG A 20 -4.20 -5.53 -20.75
CA ARG A 20 -2.83 -5.37 -21.24
C ARG A 20 -2.53 -6.45 -22.26
N PRO A 21 -2.06 -6.12 -23.46
CA PRO A 21 -1.53 -7.12 -24.37
C PRO A 21 -0.27 -7.75 -23.77
N ILE A 22 -0.19 -9.06 -23.79
CA ILE A 22 1.01 -9.79 -23.35
C ILE A 22 2.10 -9.56 -24.40
N GLN A 23 3.26 -9.11 -23.96
CA GLN A 23 4.45 -9.01 -24.78
C GLN A 23 5.41 -10.15 -24.44
N ASN A 24 6.07 -10.72 -25.44
CA ASN A 24 7.02 -11.81 -25.26
C ASN A 24 8.30 -11.35 -24.53
N LEU A 25 8.61 -10.08 -24.58
CA LEU A 25 9.75 -9.47 -23.89
C LEU A 25 9.25 -8.39 -22.92
N GLN A 26 9.53 -8.56 -21.64
CA GLN A 26 9.30 -7.54 -20.61
C GLN A 26 10.65 -7.02 -20.14
N LEU A 27 10.90 -5.74 -20.43
CA LEU A 27 12.16 -5.07 -20.08
C LEU A 27 12.00 -4.36 -18.74
N GLY A 28 12.27 -5.09 -17.64
CA GLY A 28 12.23 -4.52 -16.29
C GLY A 28 10.82 -4.17 -15.80
N GLY A 29 10.75 -3.43 -14.70
CA GLY A 29 9.50 -2.98 -14.08
C GLY A 29 8.85 -4.02 -13.16
N ARG A 30 7.88 -3.54 -12.36
CA ARG A 30 7.04 -4.40 -11.50
C ARG A 30 5.84 -4.91 -12.28
N GLN A 31 5.28 -6.02 -11.82
CA GLN A 31 4.02 -6.51 -12.37
C GLN A 31 2.91 -5.49 -12.10
N SER A 32 2.29 -4.95 -13.16
CA SER A 32 1.29 -3.89 -13.05
C SER A 32 0.12 -4.13 -14.01
N LYS A 33 -1.00 -3.44 -13.74
CA LYS A 33 -2.22 -3.52 -14.56
C LYS A 33 -2.07 -2.84 -15.92
N SER A 34 -1.10 -1.92 -16.06
CA SER A 34 -0.83 -1.14 -17.27
C SER A 34 0.64 -1.25 -17.68
N ARG A 35 0.95 -0.83 -18.90
CA ARG A 35 2.25 -1.06 -19.54
C ARG A 35 3.36 -0.18 -18.98
N TYR A 36 3.08 1.12 -18.80
CA TYR A 36 4.07 2.11 -18.41
C TYR A 36 3.96 2.38 -16.91
N GLN A 37 5.09 2.69 -16.29
CA GLN A 37 5.20 2.86 -14.85
C GLN A 37 5.97 4.14 -14.53
N TYR A 38 5.47 4.86 -13.53
CA TYR A 38 6.11 6.02 -12.94
C TYR A 38 6.08 5.88 -11.42
N THR A 39 7.22 5.86 -10.79
CA THR A 39 7.37 5.58 -9.37
C THR A 39 7.78 6.83 -8.63
N LEU A 40 7.06 7.14 -7.55
CA LEU A 40 7.42 8.15 -6.57
C LEU A 40 7.97 7.45 -5.34
N GLN A 41 9.02 8.00 -4.74
CA GLN A 41 9.69 7.46 -3.56
C GLN A 41 9.89 8.57 -2.53
N SER A 42 9.72 8.27 -1.25
CA SER A 42 9.96 9.21 -0.16
C SER A 42 10.22 8.48 1.17
N VAL A 43 10.87 9.16 2.09
CA VAL A 43 10.96 8.74 3.50
C VAL A 43 9.67 9.03 4.27
N SER A 44 8.84 9.96 3.79
CA SER A 44 7.56 10.34 4.40
C SER A 44 6.41 9.66 3.67
N ALA A 45 5.72 8.75 4.36
CA ALA A 45 4.54 8.04 3.85
C ALA A 45 3.39 9.01 3.51
N ASP A 46 3.15 9.99 4.38
CA ASP A 46 2.03 10.93 4.23
C ASP A 46 2.25 11.81 2.99
N ALA A 47 3.44 12.41 2.86
CA ALA A 47 3.79 13.19 1.69
C ALA A 47 3.72 12.34 0.42
N LEU A 48 4.24 11.10 0.45
CA LEU A 48 4.20 10.20 -0.70
C LEU A 48 2.77 9.91 -1.15
N ASN A 49 1.87 9.59 -0.22
CA ASN A 49 0.48 9.30 -0.51
C ASN A 49 -0.27 10.53 -1.07
N GLU A 50 -0.05 11.70 -0.48
CA GLU A 50 -0.67 12.93 -0.91
C GLU A 50 -0.28 13.28 -2.37
N TRP A 51 1.02 13.31 -2.64
CA TRP A 51 1.53 13.70 -3.96
C TRP A 51 1.27 12.65 -5.03
N ALA A 52 1.35 11.35 -4.70
CA ALA A 52 0.97 10.28 -5.63
C ALA A 52 -0.51 10.37 -6.02
N SER A 53 -1.40 10.68 -5.07
CA SER A 53 -2.82 10.88 -5.35
C SER A 53 -3.06 12.08 -6.26
N LYS A 54 -2.46 13.24 -5.95
CA LYS A 54 -2.57 14.44 -6.78
C LYS A 54 -2.08 14.21 -8.22
N LEU A 55 -0.95 13.52 -8.38
CA LEU A 55 -0.42 13.20 -9.70
C LEU A 55 -1.31 12.20 -10.43
N GLN A 56 -1.81 11.18 -9.73
CA GLN A 56 -2.74 10.21 -10.30
C GLN A 56 -4.00 10.88 -10.85
N ASP A 57 -4.57 11.85 -10.13
CA ASP A 57 -5.76 12.58 -10.55
C ASP A 57 -5.48 13.44 -11.79
N LYS A 58 -4.30 14.08 -11.86
CA LYS A 58 -3.87 14.80 -13.05
C LYS A 58 -3.74 13.88 -14.27
N LEU A 59 -3.11 12.70 -14.09
CA LEU A 59 -2.98 11.72 -15.17
C LEU A 59 -4.35 11.18 -15.63
N ARG A 60 -5.29 10.97 -14.70
CA ARG A 60 -6.65 10.51 -15.04
C ARG A 60 -7.47 11.55 -15.79
N ALA A 61 -7.25 12.82 -15.49
CA ALA A 61 -7.94 13.92 -16.15
C ALA A 61 -7.44 14.20 -17.57
N ASP A 62 -6.23 13.77 -17.90
CA ASP A 62 -5.63 13.97 -19.22
C ASP A 62 -6.02 12.84 -20.19
N THR A 63 -6.39 13.22 -21.40
CA THR A 63 -6.91 12.30 -22.42
C THR A 63 -5.87 11.39 -23.05
N ILE A 64 -4.58 11.73 -22.93
CA ILE A 64 -3.49 10.89 -23.46
C ILE A 64 -3.21 9.66 -22.61
N PHE A 65 -3.55 9.71 -21.30
CA PHE A 65 -3.38 8.59 -20.39
C PHE A 65 -4.65 7.75 -20.27
N ARG A 66 -4.48 6.45 -20.23
CA ARG A 66 -5.56 5.48 -20.04
C ARG A 66 -5.21 4.47 -18.96
N ASP A 67 -6.24 3.89 -18.36
CA ASP A 67 -6.09 2.83 -17.35
C ASP A 67 -5.10 3.23 -16.22
N VAL A 68 -5.16 4.48 -15.79
CA VAL A 68 -4.27 5.00 -14.74
C VAL A 68 -4.62 4.35 -13.41
N THR A 69 -3.68 3.59 -12.86
CA THR A 69 -3.83 2.90 -11.57
C THR A 69 -2.63 3.17 -10.67
N SER A 70 -2.84 3.03 -9.36
CA SER A 70 -1.79 3.08 -8.34
C SER A 70 -1.68 1.72 -7.67
N ASP A 71 -0.50 1.38 -7.21
CA ASP A 71 -0.25 0.24 -6.33
C ASP A 71 -0.44 0.59 -4.84
N SER A 72 -0.74 1.85 -4.53
CA SER A 72 -1.10 2.29 -3.18
C SER A 72 -2.45 1.71 -2.75
N GLN A 73 -2.45 1.01 -1.61
CA GLN A 73 -3.62 0.38 -1.02
C GLN A 73 -3.91 0.97 0.36
N ASN A 74 -4.37 2.21 0.41
CA ASN A 74 -4.57 2.98 1.66
C ASN A 74 -6.01 2.92 2.20
N ARG A 75 -6.85 2.00 1.72
CA ARG A 75 -8.26 1.88 2.11
C ARG A 75 -8.57 0.59 2.86
N GLY A 76 -7.57 -0.03 3.48
CA GLY A 76 -7.79 -1.16 4.37
C GLY A 76 -8.49 -0.70 5.65
N LEU A 77 -9.54 -1.39 6.04
CA LEU A 77 -10.16 -1.16 7.34
C LEU A 77 -9.19 -1.62 8.43
N GLN A 78 -8.93 -0.74 9.38
CA GLN A 78 -8.10 -1.00 10.55
C GLN A 78 -8.87 -0.66 11.82
N ALA A 79 -8.70 -1.47 12.85
CA ALA A 79 -9.15 -1.16 14.20
C ALA A 79 -7.98 -0.54 14.98
N THR A 80 -8.07 0.75 15.26
CA THR A 80 -7.09 1.45 16.08
C THR A 80 -7.59 1.55 17.51
N LEU A 81 -6.78 1.11 18.46
CA LEU A 81 -7.10 1.19 19.87
C LEU A 81 -6.55 2.49 20.46
N ALA A 82 -7.46 3.40 20.79
CA ALA A 82 -7.13 4.62 21.52
C ALA A 82 -7.12 4.32 23.02
N VAL A 83 -5.96 4.39 23.65
CA VAL A 83 -5.75 4.01 25.05
C VAL A 83 -5.56 5.25 25.90
N ASP A 84 -6.41 5.38 26.93
CA ASP A 84 -6.26 6.37 27.99
C ASP A 84 -5.28 5.82 29.05
N ARG A 85 -4.03 6.27 28.97
CA ARG A 85 -2.94 5.78 29.82
C ARG A 85 -3.12 6.19 31.28
N ASP A 86 -3.74 7.33 31.53
CA ASP A 86 -3.96 7.83 32.89
C ASP A 86 -5.04 6.99 33.58
N LYS A 87 -6.14 6.70 32.91
CA LYS A 87 -7.14 5.76 33.41
C LYS A 87 -6.58 4.36 33.63
N ALA A 88 -5.77 3.85 32.71
CA ALA A 88 -5.14 2.54 32.89
C ALA A 88 -4.23 2.50 34.12
N ALA A 89 -3.46 3.58 34.35
CA ALA A 89 -2.61 3.69 35.55
C ALA A 89 -3.44 3.75 36.83
N LEU A 90 -4.54 4.51 36.87
CA LEU A 90 -5.46 4.58 38.00
C LEU A 90 -6.12 3.23 38.29
N LEU A 91 -6.44 2.45 37.27
CA LEU A 91 -6.98 1.09 37.42
C LEU A 91 -5.88 0.04 37.72
N GLY A 92 -4.64 0.46 37.81
CA GLY A 92 -3.51 -0.43 38.11
C GLY A 92 -3.13 -1.39 36.99
N VAL A 93 -3.50 -1.10 35.74
CA VAL A 93 -3.19 -1.92 34.57
C VAL A 93 -1.89 -1.47 33.92
N GLN A 94 -0.98 -2.42 33.66
CA GLN A 94 0.26 -2.12 32.98
C GLN A 94 0.10 -2.21 31.45
N MET A 95 0.71 -1.27 30.71
CA MET A 95 0.68 -1.27 29.25
C MET A 95 1.35 -2.50 28.62
N ALA A 96 2.30 -3.10 29.33
CA ALA A 96 2.96 -4.34 28.88
C ALA A 96 1.97 -5.52 28.90
N ASP A 97 1.15 -5.62 29.94
CA ASP A 97 0.14 -6.67 30.08
C ASP A 97 -0.95 -6.53 29.02
N MET A 98 -1.37 -5.29 28.76
CA MET A 98 -2.32 -5.00 27.68
C MET A 98 -1.77 -5.45 26.32
N ARG A 99 -0.54 -5.07 25.98
CA ARG A 99 0.06 -5.49 24.71
C ARG A 99 0.20 -7.01 24.61
N SER A 100 0.59 -7.66 25.70
CA SER A 100 0.72 -9.12 25.75
C SER A 100 -0.62 -9.82 25.58
N ALA A 101 -1.68 -9.31 26.21
CA ALA A 101 -3.03 -9.86 26.07
C ALA A 101 -3.58 -9.69 24.65
N LEU A 102 -3.42 -8.49 24.05
CA LEU A 102 -3.82 -8.23 22.66
C LEU A 102 -3.06 -9.11 21.68
N TYR A 103 -1.75 -9.26 21.87
CA TYR A 103 -0.93 -10.14 21.04
C TYR A 103 -1.35 -11.60 21.16
N SER A 104 -1.70 -12.06 22.38
CA SER A 104 -2.19 -13.43 22.61
C SER A 104 -3.56 -13.68 22.01
N ALA A 105 -4.43 -12.65 21.95
CA ALA A 105 -5.78 -12.79 21.42
C ALA A 105 -5.86 -12.64 19.90
N PHE A 106 -5.15 -11.68 19.32
CA PHE A 106 -5.29 -11.30 17.91
C PHE A 106 -4.04 -11.60 17.05
N GLY A 107 -2.89 -11.84 17.68
CA GLY A 107 -1.66 -12.25 17.01
C GLY A 107 -1.46 -13.77 17.04
N GLU A 108 -0.67 -14.27 16.11
CA GLU A 108 -0.23 -15.66 16.11
C GLU A 108 0.91 -15.83 17.13
N ARG A 109 0.56 -15.89 18.40
CA ARG A 109 1.57 -16.03 19.45
C ARG A 109 2.11 -17.43 19.53
N GLN A 110 3.39 -17.62 19.24
CA GLN A 110 4.06 -18.87 19.52
C GLN A 110 4.24 -19.04 21.04
N VAL A 111 3.60 -20.04 21.60
CA VAL A 111 3.63 -20.35 23.05
C VAL A 111 4.59 -21.48 23.39
N SER A 112 4.83 -22.40 22.46
CA SER A 112 5.72 -23.54 22.66
C SER A 112 6.23 -24.09 21.35
N THR A 113 7.20 -25.00 21.42
CA THR A 113 7.65 -25.83 20.30
C THR A 113 7.67 -27.28 20.75
N ILE A 114 7.04 -28.16 19.98
CA ILE A 114 7.08 -29.60 20.18
C ILE A 114 8.19 -30.16 19.32
N TYR A 115 9.20 -30.77 19.95
CA TYR A 115 10.32 -31.38 19.27
C TYR A 115 10.01 -32.86 19.02
N GLY A 116 9.91 -33.26 17.74
CA GLY A 116 9.83 -34.64 17.32
C GLY A 116 11.22 -35.19 16.92
N ALA A 117 11.28 -36.47 16.60
CA ALA A 117 12.55 -37.16 16.25
C ALA A 117 13.16 -36.60 14.94
N ALA A 118 12.36 -36.10 13.98
CA ALA A 118 12.81 -35.59 12.70
C ALA A 118 12.39 -34.13 12.41
N ASN A 119 11.37 -33.61 13.12
CA ASN A 119 10.80 -32.29 12.86
C ASN A 119 10.46 -31.59 14.18
N SER A 120 10.41 -30.25 14.14
CA SER A 120 9.86 -29.42 15.22
C SER A 120 8.57 -28.75 14.78
N PHE A 121 7.59 -28.70 15.68
CA PHE A 121 6.27 -28.10 15.43
C PHE A 121 6.05 -26.93 16.38
N GLN A 122 5.73 -25.77 15.81
CA GLN A 122 5.39 -24.58 16.59
C GLN A 122 3.95 -24.68 17.08
N VAL A 123 3.73 -24.39 18.34
CA VAL A 123 2.39 -24.28 18.94
C VAL A 123 2.01 -22.81 18.95
N LEU A 124 1.00 -22.46 18.16
CA LEU A 124 0.48 -21.11 18.07
C LEU A 124 -0.81 -21.01 18.90
N MET A 125 -0.96 -19.91 19.63
CA MET A 125 -2.15 -19.58 20.41
C MET A 125 -2.76 -18.30 19.88
N GLU A 126 -4.06 -18.36 19.64
CA GLU A 126 -4.89 -17.21 19.25
C GLU A 126 -6.31 -17.36 19.76
N ALA A 127 -7.10 -16.27 19.80
CA ALA A 127 -8.51 -16.36 20.08
C ALA A 127 -9.25 -17.09 18.96
N ALA A 128 -10.36 -17.77 19.29
CA ALA A 128 -11.19 -18.44 18.29
C ALA A 128 -11.66 -17.43 17.22
N ALA A 129 -11.76 -17.88 15.97
CA ALA A 129 -12.14 -17.03 14.85
C ALA A 129 -13.44 -16.24 15.09
N ALA A 130 -14.44 -16.87 15.73
CA ALA A 130 -15.70 -16.22 16.08
C ALA A 130 -15.55 -15.06 17.08
N ASP A 131 -14.50 -15.10 17.92
CA ASP A 131 -14.26 -14.11 18.97
C ASP A 131 -13.30 -13.00 18.56
N ARG A 132 -12.80 -13.00 17.30
CA ARG A 132 -11.86 -11.99 16.79
C ARG A 132 -12.33 -11.24 15.53
N GLN A 133 -13.52 -11.59 15.00
CA GLN A 133 -14.01 -11.03 13.73
C GLN A 133 -14.58 -9.62 13.84
N PHE A 134 -15.04 -9.22 15.01
CA PHE A 134 -15.75 -7.95 15.23
C PHE A 134 -15.11 -7.14 16.35
N GLU A 135 -15.39 -5.85 16.35
CA GLU A 135 -14.89 -4.91 17.38
C GLU A 135 -15.33 -5.29 18.80
N ASP A 136 -16.46 -5.93 18.96
CA ASP A 136 -16.95 -6.42 20.24
C ASP A 136 -16.00 -7.41 20.92
N ALA A 137 -15.10 -8.03 20.15
CA ALA A 137 -14.05 -8.90 20.65
C ALA A 137 -13.13 -8.18 21.66
N PHE A 138 -12.87 -6.90 21.47
CA PHE A 138 -12.05 -6.10 22.39
C PHE A 138 -12.74 -5.92 23.76
N GLY A 139 -14.07 -5.87 23.78
CA GLY A 139 -14.86 -5.80 25.03
C GLY A 139 -14.78 -7.06 25.89
N LYS A 140 -14.44 -8.20 25.31
CA LYS A 140 -14.27 -9.49 26.01
C LYS A 140 -12.92 -9.62 26.71
N ILE A 141 -11.95 -8.77 26.37
CA ILE A 141 -10.61 -8.82 26.94
C ILE A 141 -10.60 -8.18 28.31
N HIS A 142 -10.14 -8.94 29.30
CA HIS A 142 -9.96 -8.50 30.66
C HIS A 142 -8.49 -8.60 31.06
N LEU A 143 -7.99 -7.59 31.72
CA LEU A 143 -6.62 -7.48 32.18
C LEU A 143 -6.57 -7.54 33.70
N ARG A 144 -5.55 -8.18 34.24
CA ARG A 144 -5.37 -8.23 35.67
C ARG A 144 -4.66 -6.97 36.15
N SER A 145 -5.29 -6.23 37.07
CA SER A 145 -4.68 -5.10 37.74
C SER A 145 -3.60 -5.53 38.74
N LYS A 146 -2.77 -4.60 39.19
CA LYS A 146 -1.80 -4.85 40.29
C LYS A 146 -2.48 -5.34 41.58
N ALA A 147 -3.73 -4.97 41.82
CA ALA A 147 -4.52 -5.42 42.96
C ALA A 147 -5.13 -6.82 42.74
N GLY A 148 -4.92 -7.46 41.61
CA GLY A 148 -5.44 -8.77 41.26
C GLY A 148 -6.87 -8.78 40.69
N THR A 149 -7.54 -7.62 40.58
CA THR A 149 -8.89 -7.49 40.01
C THR A 149 -8.82 -7.55 38.49
N LEU A 150 -9.87 -8.10 37.86
CA LEU A 150 -10.00 -8.10 36.40
C LEU A 150 -10.66 -6.79 35.94
N VAL A 151 -9.98 -6.09 35.05
CA VAL A 151 -10.40 -4.82 34.47
C VAL A 151 -10.68 -5.05 32.98
N PRO A 152 -11.90 -4.75 32.47
CA PRO A 152 -12.18 -4.86 31.05
C PRO A 152 -11.38 -3.82 30.27
N LEU A 153 -10.90 -4.18 29.08
CA LEU A 153 -10.16 -3.29 28.20
C LEU A 153 -10.95 -2.01 27.88
N SER A 154 -12.26 -2.12 27.73
CA SER A 154 -13.17 -1.00 27.45
C SER A 154 -13.24 0.06 28.55
N ALA A 155 -12.74 -0.24 29.77
CA ALA A 155 -12.71 0.75 30.85
C ALA A 155 -11.71 1.90 30.60
N PHE A 156 -10.66 1.65 29.81
CA PHE A 156 -9.58 2.62 29.56
C PHE A 156 -9.13 2.68 28.09
N ALA A 157 -9.79 1.95 27.20
CA ALA A 157 -9.47 1.98 25.77
C ALA A 157 -10.75 1.95 24.93
N THR A 158 -10.71 2.68 23.81
CA THR A 158 -11.80 2.71 22.82
C THR A 158 -11.28 2.27 21.48
N VAL A 159 -12.11 1.48 20.76
CA VAL A 159 -11.79 1.04 19.41
C VAL A 159 -12.33 2.05 18.42
N GLN A 160 -11.47 2.47 17.49
CA GLN A 160 -11.83 3.37 16.40
C GLN A 160 -11.58 2.68 15.07
N ARG A 161 -12.57 2.73 14.18
CA ARG A 161 -12.39 2.30 12.79
C ARG A 161 -11.63 3.38 12.04
N THR A 162 -10.49 2.99 11.51
CA THR A 162 -9.68 3.86 10.66
C THR A 162 -9.41 3.20 9.32
N LEU A 163 -9.01 4.01 8.34
CA LEU A 163 -8.50 3.50 7.09
C LEU A 163 -6.97 3.59 7.13
N GLY A 164 -6.33 2.53 6.72
CA GLY A 164 -4.88 2.48 6.70
C GLY A 164 -4.34 1.67 5.52
N PRO A 165 -3.02 1.68 5.33
CA PRO A 165 -2.40 0.91 4.26
C PRO A 165 -2.51 -0.59 4.57
N THR A 166 -2.95 -1.37 3.57
CA THR A 166 -2.92 -2.84 3.62
C THR A 166 -1.58 -3.39 3.16
N ALA A 167 -0.85 -2.62 2.34
CA ALA A 167 0.48 -2.94 1.88
C ALA A 167 1.30 -1.66 1.74
N VAL A 168 2.57 -1.73 2.12
CA VAL A 168 3.55 -0.65 1.93
C VAL A 168 4.65 -1.18 1.02
N ASN A 169 4.73 -0.60 -0.18
CA ASN A 169 5.75 -0.97 -1.15
C ASN A 169 7.04 -0.18 -0.91
N HIS A 170 8.17 -0.81 -1.14
CA HIS A 170 9.48 -0.20 -1.09
C HIS A 170 10.22 -0.41 -2.41
N GLN A 171 11.02 0.57 -2.78
CA GLN A 171 11.99 0.45 -3.86
C GLN A 171 13.36 0.89 -3.32
N GLY A 172 14.29 -0.05 -3.25
CA GLY A 172 15.47 0.13 -2.42
C GLY A 172 15.05 0.24 -0.94
N GLN A 173 15.53 1.27 -0.25
CA GLN A 173 15.24 1.50 1.17
C GLN A 173 14.14 2.53 1.40
N LEU A 174 13.56 3.10 0.33
CA LEU A 174 12.52 4.12 0.41
C LEU A 174 11.13 3.53 0.17
N GLN A 175 10.14 4.09 0.84
CA GLN A 175 8.75 3.80 0.50
C GLN A 175 8.45 4.29 -0.91
N ALA A 176 7.70 3.50 -1.68
CA ALA A 176 7.44 3.76 -3.08
C ALA A 176 5.97 3.56 -3.45
N ILE A 177 5.44 4.46 -4.25
CA ILE A 177 4.14 4.31 -4.91
C ILE A 177 4.37 4.35 -6.41
N THR A 178 3.90 3.32 -7.10
CA THR A 178 4.00 3.21 -8.56
C THR A 178 2.65 3.50 -9.21
N LEU A 179 2.64 4.53 -10.03
CA LEU A 179 1.53 4.83 -10.91
C LEU A 179 1.75 4.09 -12.23
N SER A 180 0.79 3.28 -12.64
CA SER A 180 0.86 2.58 -13.92
C SER A 180 -0.24 3.09 -14.86
N PHE A 181 0.08 3.22 -16.14
CA PHE A 181 -0.80 3.78 -17.14
C PHE A 181 -0.56 3.16 -18.52
N ASN A 182 -1.55 3.27 -19.37
CA ASN A 182 -1.46 3.05 -20.79
C ASN A 182 -1.57 4.40 -21.53
N LEU A 183 -1.21 4.42 -22.79
CA LEU A 183 -1.34 5.61 -23.65
C LEU A 183 -2.56 5.45 -24.58
N ALA A 184 -3.14 6.58 -24.96
CA ALA A 184 -4.11 6.60 -26.03
C ALA A 184 -3.47 6.14 -27.34
N PRO A 185 -4.25 5.59 -28.31
CA PRO A 185 -3.74 5.26 -29.63
C PRO A 185 -3.02 6.47 -30.24
N GLU A 186 -1.91 6.21 -30.95
CA GLU A 186 -1.10 7.21 -31.66
C GLU A 186 -0.31 8.19 -30.78
N VAL A 187 -0.44 8.13 -29.45
CA VAL A 187 0.38 8.94 -28.53
C VAL A 187 1.75 8.32 -28.36
N ALA A 188 2.79 9.09 -28.64
CA ALA A 188 4.18 8.67 -28.45
C ALA A 188 4.57 8.71 -26.97
N LEU A 189 5.43 7.77 -26.54
CA LEU A 189 5.91 7.72 -25.17
C LEU A 189 6.65 9.00 -24.75
N GLY A 190 7.40 9.63 -25.68
CA GLY A 190 8.07 10.91 -25.43
C GLY A 190 7.12 12.05 -25.09
N GLU A 191 5.96 12.12 -25.73
CA GLU A 191 4.92 13.10 -25.38
C GLU A 191 4.38 12.85 -23.98
N ALA A 192 4.14 11.59 -23.66
CA ALA A 192 3.64 11.21 -22.32
C ALA A 192 4.64 11.55 -21.20
N THR A 193 5.94 11.31 -21.41
CA THR A 193 6.98 11.66 -20.42
C THR A 193 7.08 13.16 -20.23
N GLN A 194 7.08 13.96 -21.31
CA GLN A 194 7.06 15.42 -21.22
C GLN A 194 5.82 15.96 -20.49
N ARG A 195 4.67 15.31 -20.68
CA ARG A 195 3.43 15.67 -19.99
C ARG A 195 3.51 15.37 -18.48
N ILE A 196 4.07 14.21 -18.10
CA ILE A 196 4.30 13.87 -16.69
C ILE A 196 5.26 14.88 -16.06
N ASP A 197 6.35 15.24 -16.72
CA ASP A 197 7.31 16.24 -16.24
C ASP A 197 6.65 17.61 -16.06
N THR A 198 5.75 17.98 -16.96
CA THR A 198 4.96 19.22 -16.83
C THR A 198 4.05 19.17 -15.61
N PHE A 199 3.38 18.05 -15.35
CA PHE A 199 2.52 17.88 -14.18
C PHE A 199 3.31 17.88 -12.88
N THR A 200 4.46 17.21 -12.82
CA THR A 200 5.32 17.19 -11.63
C THR A 200 5.85 18.57 -11.30
N LYS A 201 6.26 19.36 -12.31
CA LYS A 201 6.66 20.77 -12.14
C LYS A 201 5.49 21.64 -11.68
N ALA A 202 4.32 21.50 -12.30
CA ALA A 202 3.13 22.29 -11.95
C ALA A 202 2.60 21.97 -10.53
N LEU A 203 2.79 20.74 -10.08
CA LEU A 203 2.44 20.31 -8.72
C LEU A 203 3.45 20.78 -7.67
N ASN A 204 4.64 21.27 -8.06
CA ASN A 204 5.74 21.64 -7.15
C ASN A 204 6.07 20.52 -6.15
N LEU A 205 6.41 19.33 -6.68
CA LEU A 205 6.76 18.20 -5.81
C LEU A 205 7.90 18.59 -4.84
N PRO A 206 7.77 18.28 -3.55
CA PRO A 206 8.84 18.50 -2.59
C PRO A 206 10.12 17.78 -3.00
N ALA A 207 11.28 18.37 -2.71
CA ALA A 207 12.58 17.75 -2.99
C ALA A 207 12.81 16.40 -2.27
N THR A 208 11.98 16.10 -1.26
CA THR A 208 11.97 14.82 -0.56
C THR A 208 11.32 13.68 -1.34
N ILE A 209 10.65 13.99 -2.46
CA ILE A 209 10.05 12.99 -3.34
C ILE A 209 10.97 12.78 -4.54
N ILE A 210 11.51 11.59 -4.63
CA ILE A 210 12.32 11.14 -5.77
C ILE A 210 11.38 10.44 -6.75
N THR A 211 11.53 10.73 -8.03
CA THR A 211 10.71 10.13 -9.08
C THR A 211 11.57 9.38 -10.07
N SER A 212 11.03 8.27 -10.60
CA SER A 212 11.70 7.48 -11.62
C SER A 212 10.71 6.82 -12.57
N TYR A 213 11.11 6.65 -13.81
CA TYR A 213 10.36 5.82 -14.76
C TYR A 213 10.73 4.35 -14.56
N GLY A 214 9.78 3.46 -14.81
CA GLY A 214 9.97 2.00 -14.72
C GLY A 214 9.54 1.29 -15.99
N GLY A 215 10.02 0.06 -16.18
CA GLY A 215 9.68 -0.76 -17.34
C GLY A 215 10.09 -0.13 -18.66
N ASP A 216 9.24 -0.23 -19.67
CA ASP A 216 9.49 0.30 -21.02
C ASP A 216 9.79 1.81 -21.04
N ALA A 217 9.27 2.57 -20.09
CA ALA A 217 9.49 4.00 -19.99
C ALA A 217 10.91 4.35 -19.51
N ALA A 218 11.50 3.53 -18.63
CA ALA A 218 12.88 3.68 -18.19
C ALA A 218 13.84 3.45 -19.36
N VAL A 219 13.68 2.35 -20.10
CA VAL A 219 14.50 2.02 -21.26
C VAL A 219 14.46 3.13 -22.32
N PHE A 220 13.30 3.74 -22.53
CA PHE A 220 13.14 4.86 -23.45
C PHE A 220 13.94 6.09 -23.00
N GLN A 221 13.88 6.45 -21.72
CA GLN A 221 14.64 7.58 -21.18
C GLN A 221 16.15 7.36 -21.26
N ASP A 222 16.62 6.17 -20.90
CA ASP A 222 18.02 5.81 -20.97
C ASP A 222 18.57 5.89 -22.42
N SER A 223 17.75 5.48 -23.40
CA SER A 223 18.13 5.56 -24.81
C SER A 223 18.23 6.99 -25.33
N GLN A 224 17.39 7.91 -24.86
CA GLN A 224 17.47 9.33 -25.23
C GLN A 224 18.71 10.03 -24.65
N GLY A 225 19.08 9.69 -23.40
CA GLY A 225 20.31 10.21 -22.79
C GLY A 225 21.59 9.82 -23.55
N GLY A 226 21.63 8.62 -24.13
CA GLY A 226 22.75 8.11 -24.91
C GLY A 226 22.89 8.74 -26.30
N GLN A 227 21.78 9.16 -26.91
CA GLN A 227 21.83 9.75 -28.29
C GLN A 227 22.54 11.10 -28.34
N ALA A 228 22.44 11.91 -27.30
CA ALA A 228 23.13 13.21 -27.25
C ALA A 228 24.67 13.07 -27.30
N ILE A 229 25.19 11.99 -26.71
CA ILE A 229 26.64 11.70 -26.70
C ILE A 229 27.12 11.22 -28.09
N LEU A 230 26.27 10.43 -28.78
CA LEU A 230 26.60 9.89 -30.12
C LEU A 230 26.63 10.97 -31.23
N ILE A 231 25.96 12.12 -31.04
CA ILE A 231 25.96 13.23 -32.02
C ILE A 231 27.19 14.14 -31.85
N ILE A 232 27.85 14.08 -30.69
CA ILE A 232 29.03 14.93 -30.38
C ILE A 232 30.35 14.24 -30.74
N VAL A 233 30.34 12.92 -30.99
CA VAL A 233 31.50 12.14 -31.48
C VAL A 233 31.44 11.98 -32.98
#